data_028ec447b49b241bdad79a150bc3090d
#
_entry.id   028ec447b49b241bdad79a150bc3090d
#
_cell.length_a   1.000
_cell.length_b   1.000
_cell.length_c   1.000
_cell.angle_alpha   90.00
_cell.angle_beta   90.00
_cell.angle_gamma   90.00
#
_symmetry.space_group_name_H-M   'P 1'
#
loop_
_entity.id
_entity.type
_entity.pdbx_description
1 polymer ?
#
loop_
_entity_poly.entity_id
_entity_poly.type
_entity_poly.pdbx_seq_one_letter_code
_entity_poly.pdbx_strand_id
1 'polypeptide(L)'
;MMKSMTGFGRCEVSEGQRKFTVELKGVNHRYLDVNIRMPKKLNFFDASIRSLLKQYAQRGKVDIFITYEDMSENQAALKYNAALAEEYLQYFKQMEETFSLENDIRVSTLSRCPEVLTMEEQPENEEELWNGLKKALEGAFTQFVETRIVEGENLKKDINVKLDELLALVEAIEERSPEIISEYRAKLELKVKELLEDVQMDESRLAAEVILFADKICTDEETVRLRSHIEHMRTTLEAGEGIGRKLDFIAQEMNREANTILSKANNIEISDVGINLKTGIEKIREQIQNIE
;
A
#
# COMPACT_ATOMS: atom_id res chain seq x y z
N MET A 1 15.94 1.98 -7.13
CA MET A 1 15.74 1.96 -5.66
C MET A 1 14.37 1.34 -5.38
N MET A 2 14.30 0.44 -4.42
CA MET A 2 13.04 -0.20 -4.02
C MET A 2 12.10 0.82 -3.35
N LYS A 3 10.82 0.81 -3.74
CA LYS A 3 9.81 1.72 -3.19
C LYS A 3 8.71 0.93 -2.50
N SER A 4 8.25 1.41 -1.35
CA SER A 4 7.02 0.92 -0.72
C SER A 4 5.80 1.47 -1.44
N MET A 5 4.69 0.74 -1.45
CA MET A 5 3.39 1.27 -1.90
C MET A 5 2.75 2.21 -0.87
N THR A 6 3.22 2.18 0.40
CA THR A 6 2.79 3.11 1.44
C THR A 6 3.69 4.34 1.44
N GLY A 7 3.11 5.49 1.68
CA GLY A 7 3.84 6.75 1.75
C GLY A 7 2.94 7.92 2.13
N PHE A 8 3.59 9.01 2.49
CA PHE A 8 2.94 10.27 2.86
C PHE A 8 3.73 11.44 2.29
N GLY A 9 3.03 12.47 1.85
CA GLY A 9 3.62 13.73 1.43
C GLY A 9 2.71 14.90 1.80
N ARG A 10 3.29 16.00 2.23
CA ARG A 10 2.59 17.24 2.51
C ARG A 10 3.44 18.42 2.05
N CYS A 11 2.82 19.32 1.35
CA CYS A 11 3.47 20.57 0.96
C CYS A 11 2.49 21.73 1.12
N GLU A 12 3.02 22.84 1.58
CA GLU A 12 2.29 24.07 1.76
C GLU A 12 3.02 25.18 1.00
N VAL A 13 2.30 25.86 0.11
CA VAL A 13 2.83 26.95 -0.70
C VAL A 13 1.95 28.17 -0.53
N SER A 14 2.57 29.30 -0.20
CA SER A 14 1.90 30.60 -0.14
C SER A 14 2.43 31.47 -1.30
N GLU A 15 1.52 31.89 -2.18
CA GLU A 15 1.81 32.84 -3.26
C GLU A 15 0.94 34.09 -3.10
N GLY A 16 1.57 35.19 -2.72
CA GLY A 16 0.86 36.42 -2.39
C GLY A 16 -0.09 36.22 -1.22
N GLN A 17 -1.37 36.40 -1.46
CA GLN A 17 -2.45 36.22 -0.45
C GLN A 17 -3.14 34.85 -0.55
N ARG A 18 -2.64 33.94 -1.39
CA ARG A 18 -3.21 32.61 -1.62
C ARG A 18 -2.33 31.56 -1.00
N LYS A 19 -2.94 30.61 -0.30
CA LYS A 19 -2.26 29.49 0.36
C LYS A 19 -2.85 28.19 -0.14
N PHE A 20 -1.98 27.32 -0.63
CA PHE A 20 -2.29 25.97 -1.08
C PHE A 20 -1.65 24.97 -0.13
N THR A 21 -2.44 24.07 0.45
CA THR A 21 -1.93 22.94 1.23
C THR A 21 -2.35 21.66 0.53
N VAL A 22 -1.39 20.82 0.20
CA VAL A 22 -1.58 19.51 -0.42
C VAL A 22 -1.06 18.44 0.50
N GLU A 23 -1.92 17.50 0.84
CA GLU A 23 -1.57 16.28 1.58
C GLU A 23 -1.95 15.07 0.75
N LEU A 24 -1.06 14.07 0.69
CA LEU A 24 -1.37 12.81 0.03
C LEU A 24 -0.90 11.62 0.84
N LYS A 25 -1.69 10.56 0.79
CA LYS A 25 -1.40 9.29 1.44
C LYS A 25 -1.61 8.15 0.44
N GLY A 26 -0.59 7.30 0.31
CA GLY A 26 -0.66 6.09 -0.47
C GLY A 26 -0.79 4.85 0.39
N VAL A 27 -1.57 3.86 -0.08
CA VAL A 27 -1.68 2.53 0.50
C VAL A 27 -1.62 1.48 -0.60
N ASN A 28 -1.30 0.24 -0.21
CA ASN A 28 -1.22 -0.86 -1.15
C ASN A 28 -2.55 -1.07 -1.91
N HIS A 29 -2.47 -1.10 -3.24
CA HIS A 29 -3.57 -1.46 -4.11
C HIS A 29 -3.04 -2.01 -5.45
N ARG A 30 -3.79 -2.93 -6.07
CA ARG A 30 -3.39 -3.61 -7.31
C ARG A 30 -3.20 -2.66 -8.50
N TYR A 31 -4.03 -1.64 -8.59
CA TYR A 31 -4.04 -0.63 -9.66
C TYR A 31 -3.82 0.75 -9.04
N LEU A 32 -3.48 1.74 -9.88
CA LEU A 32 -3.48 3.13 -9.44
C LEU A 32 -4.94 3.60 -9.30
N ASP A 33 -5.39 3.74 -8.07
CA ASP A 33 -6.69 4.30 -7.70
C ASP A 33 -6.46 5.66 -7.02
N VAL A 34 -7.03 6.72 -7.59
CA VAL A 34 -6.78 8.09 -7.13
C VAL A 34 -8.07 8.74 -6.70
N ASN A 35 -8.14 9.09 -5.44
CA ASN A 35 -9.25 9.86 -4.88
C ASN A 35 -8.76 11.25 -4.50
N ILE A 36 -9.39 12.30 -5.07
CA ILE A 36 -9.00 13.69 -4.84
C ILE A 36 -10.13 14.40 -4.13
N ARG A 37 -9.84 15.01 -3.00
CA ARG A 37 -10.73 15.88 -2.26
C ARG A 37 -10.20 17.30 -2.29
N MET A 38 -10.96 18.20 -2.87
CA MET A 38 -10.58 19.59 -3.05
C MET A 38 -11.78 20.51 -3.02
N PRO A 39 -11.60 21.82 -2.78
CA PRO A 39 -12.64 22.84 -2.90
C PRO A 39 -13.25 22.88 -4.31
N LYS A 40 -14.55 23.17 -4.41
CA LYS A 40 -15.27 23.25 -5.70
C LYS A 40 -14.60 24.15 -6.73
N LYS A 41 -13.97 25.23 -6.29
CA LYS A 41 -13.23 26.18 -7.12
C LYS A 41 -12.08 25.55 -7.91
N LEU A 42 -11.52 24.41 -7.45
CA LEU A 42 -10.38 23.75 -8.08
C LEU A 42 -10.76 22.50 -8.89
N ASN A 43 -12.06 22.15 -8.95
CA ASN A 43 -12.53 20.90 -9.58
C ASN A 43 -12.14 20.77 -11.06
N PHE A 44 -11.98 21.88 -11.78
CA PHE A 44 -11.54 21.85 -13.18
C PHE A 44 -10.10 21.37 -13.37
N PHE A 45 -9.28 21.33 -12.31
CA PHE A 45 -7.91 20.78 -12.35
C PHE A 45 -7.83 19.28 -12.08
N ASP A 46 -8.93 18.57 -11.82
CA ASP A 46 -8.91 17.12 -11.48
C ASP A 46 -8.10 16.30 -12.50
N ALA A 47 -8.36 16.48 -13.78
CA ALA A 47 -7.68 15.74 -14.84
C ALA A 47 -6.16 16.04 -14.90
N SER A 48 -5.78 17.30 -14.67
CA SER A 48 -4.39 17.76 -14.65
C SER A 48 -3.62 17.18 -13.47
N ILE A 49 -4.26 17.15 -12.28
CA ILE A 49 -3.69 16.56 -11.06
C ILE A 49 -3.44 15.06 -11.25
N ARG A 50 -4.43 14.32 -11.79
CA ARG A 50 -4.29 12.89 -12.09
C ARG A 50 -3.18 12.62 -13.09
N SER A 51 -3.05 13.46 -14.12
CA SER A 51 -1.99 13.34 -15.11
C SER A 51 -0.60 13.57 -14.50
N LEU A 52 -0.49 14.57 -13.61
CA LEU A 52 0.76 14.86 -12.90
C LEU A 52 1.15 13.72 -11.95
N LEU A 53 0.19 13.18 -11.17
CA LEU A 53 0.46 12.08 -10.22
C LEU A 53 0.99 10.82 -10.92
N LYS A 54 0.54 10.51 -12.14
CA LYS A 54 1.02 9.34 -12.91
C LYS A 54 2.53 9.34 -13.18
N GLN A 55 3.19 10.49 -13.10
CA GLN A 55 4.65 10.60 -13.22
C GLN A 55 5.37 10.14 -11.94
N TYR A 56 4.69 10.15 -10.80
CA TYR A 56 5.24 9.84 -9.48
C TYR A 56 4.81 8.48 -8.92
N ALA A 57 3.66 7.95 -9.34
CA ALA A 57 3.12 6.68 -8.87
C ALA A 57 2.47 5.90 -10.01
N GLN A 58 2.80 4.59 -10.12
CA GLN A 58 2.24 3.69 -11.14
C GLN A 58 1.17 2.76 -10.57
N ARG A 59 1.19 2.50 -9.24
CA ARG A 59 0.31 1.60 -8.51
C ARG A 59 -0.01 2.17 -7.13
N GLY A 60 -1.03 1.58 -6.50
CA GLY A 60 -1.45 1.97 -5.16
C GLY A 60 -2.73 2.79 -5.17
N LYS A 61 -3.42 2.83 -4.04
CA LYS A 61 -4.51 3.78 -3.82
C LYS A 61 -3.95 5.03 -3.19
N VAL A 62 -4.16 6.17 -3.84
CA VAL A 62 -3.65 7.47 -3.41
C VAL A 62 -4.82 8.40 -3.10
N ASP A 63 -4.95 8.79 -1.85
CA ASP A 63 -5.89 9.82 -1.41
C ASP A 63 -5.15 11.16 -1.35
N ILE A 64 -5.65 12.16 -2.09
CA ILE A 64 -5.10 13.52 -2.15
C ILE A 64 -6.11 14.48 -1.52
N PHE A 65 -5.65 15.28 -0.56
CA PHE A 65 -6.42 16.33 0.09
C PHE A 65 -5.81 17.68 -0.25
N ILE A 66 -6.61 18.56 -0.83
CA ILE A 66 -6.20 19.90 -1.22
C ILE A 66 -7.02 20.90 -0.45
N THR A 67 -6.35 21.79 0.27
CA THR A 67 -6.96 22.94 0.93
C THR A 67 -6.47 24.22 0.25
N TYR A 68 -7.40 25.12 -0.01
CA TYR A 68 -7.12 26.43 -0.58
C TYR A 68 -7.68 27.51 0.33
N GLU A 69 -6.84 28.43 0.72
CA GLU A 69 -7.20 29.61 1.50
C GLU A 69 -6.83 30.85 0.69
N ASP A 70 -7.79 31.74 0.50
CA ASP A 70 -7.60 33.05 -0.11
C ASP A 70 -7.73 34.11 0.99
N MET A 71 -6.62 34.79 1.28
CA MET A 71 -6.55 35.88 2.26
C MET A 71 -6.68 37.25 1.57
N SER A 72 -6.92 37.30 0.26
CA SER A 72 -7.23 38.54 -0.41
C SER A 72 -8.50 39.14 0.16
N GLU A 73 -8.51 40.44 0.40
CA GLU A 73 -9.73 41.14 0.69
C GLU A 73 -10.68 40.92 -0.50
N ASN A 74 -11.60 39.97 -0.35
CA ASN A 74 -12.59 39.62 -1.36
C ASN A 74 -13.39 40.91 -1.64
N GLN A 75 -13.02 41.65 -2.66
CA GLN A 75 -13.84 42.67 -3.26
C GLN A 75 -14.97 41.93 -4.01
N ALA A 76 -15.90 41.35 -3.23
CA ALA A 76 -17.16 40.94 -3.81
C ALA A 76 -17.77 42.17 -4.46
N ALA A 77 -17.69 42.25 -5.77
CA ALA A 77 -18.30 43.36 -6.51
C ALA A 77 -19.80 43.19 -6.45
N LEU A 78 -20.48 44.19 -5.86
CA LEU A 78 -21.92 44.24 -5.89
C LEU A 78 -22.36 44.65 -7.31
N LYS A 79 -23.03 43.76 -8.03
CA LYS A 79 -23.59 44.05 -9.35
C LYS A 79 -25.05 44.42 -9.23
N TYR A 80 -25.38 45.57 -9.80
CA TYR A 80 -26.76 46.06 -9.89
C TYR A 80 -27.33 45.77 -11.29
N ASN A 81 -28.42 45.00 -11.32
CA ASN A 81 -29.17 44.72 -12.55
C ASN A 81 -30.30 45.75 -12.72
N ALA A 82 -29.99 46.85 -13.39
CA ALA A 82 -30.93 47.96 -13.59
C ALA A 82 -32.15 47.55 -14.44
N ALA A 83 -31.94 46.68 -15.46
CA ALA A 83 -33.02 46.24 -16.34
C ALA A 83 -34.08 45.43 -15.56
N LEU A 84 -33.60 44.49 -14.74
CA LEU A 84 -34.46 43.65 -13.90
C LEU A 84 -35.19 44.49 -12.80
N ALA A 85 -34.47 45.46 -12.25
CA ALA A 85 -35.10 46.40 -11.28
C ALA A 85 -36.23 47.21 -11.90
N GLU A 86 -36.10 47.64 -13.16
CA GLU A 86 -37.12 48.36 -13.90
C GLU A 86 -38.32 47.44 -14.19
N GLU A 87 -38.13 46.19 -14.56
CA GLU A 87 -39.21 45.21 -14.70
C GLU A 87 -39.99 45.00 -13.39
N TYR A 88 -39.30 44.84 -12.27
CA TYR A 88 -39.94 44.75 -10.98
C TYR A 88 -40.82 45.98 -10.68
N LEU A 89 -40.33 47.18 -10.93
CA LEU A 89 -41.08 48.43 -10.72
C LEU A 89 -42.31 48.51 -11.62
N GLN A 90 -42.26 48.06 -12.87
CA GLN A 90 -43.39 48.00 -13.77
C GLN A 90 -44.46 47.02 -13.26
N TYR A 91 -44.08 45.81 -12.83
CA TYR A 91 -45.01 44.82 -12.28
C TYR A 91 -45.64 45.32 -10.96
N PHE A 92 -44.90 45.98 -10.12
CA PHE A 92 -45.45 46.55 -8.88
C PHE A 92 -46.50 47.62 -9.14
N LYS A 93 -46.32 48.49 -10.12
CA LYS A 93 -47.30 49.43 -10.57
C LYS A 93 -48.56 48.75 -11.15
N GLN A 94 -48.39 47.73 -11.93
CA GLN A 94 -49.48 46.94 -12.47
C GLN A 94 -50.29 46.22 -11.37
N MET A 95 -49.64 45.72 -10.33
CA MET A 95 -50.31 45.16 -9.16
C MET A 95 -51.12 46.20 -8.37
N GLU A 96 -50.55 47.39 -8.16
CA GLU A 96 -51.23 48.53 -7.55
C GLU A 96 -52.55 48.85 -8.29
N GLU A 97 -52.47 48.97 -9.59
CA GLU A 97 -53.64 49.30 -10.43
C GLU A 97 -54.69 48.18 -10.47
N THR A 98 -54.22 46.92 -10.61
CA THR A 98 -55.10 45.75 -10.76
C THR A 98 -55.82 45.37 -9.48
N PHE A 99 -55.21 45.51 -8.33
CA PHE A 99 -55.73 45.06 -7.05
C PHE A 99 -56.10 46.21 -6.13
N SER A 100 -55.92 47.46 -6.56
CA SER A 100 -56.17 48.67 -5.76
C SER A 100 -55.41 48.64 -4.41
N LEU A 101 -54.16 48.17 -4.43
CA LEU A 101 -53.28 48.13 -3.28
C LEU A 101 -52.48 49.43 -3.16
N GLU A 102 -52.07 49.79 -1.95
CA GLU A 102 -51.14 50.91 -1.74
C GLU A 102 -49.73 50.50 -2.09
N ASN A 103 -49.07 51.29 -2.94
CA ASN A 103 -47.70 51.04 -3.34
C ASN A 103 -46.71 51.61 -2.31
N ASP A 104 -46.11 50.74 -1.51
CA ASP A 104 -45.15 51.09 -0.46
C ASP A 104 -43.66 50.77 -0.84
N ILE A 105 -43.42 50.68 -2.15
CA ILE A 105 -42.07 50.30 -2.62
C ILE A 105 -41.03 51.35 -2.27
N ARG A 106 -40.01 50.87 -1.56
CA ARG A 106 -38.81 51.62 -1.20
C ARG A 106 -37.58 50.99 -1.84
N VAL A 107 -36.47 51.75 -1.90
CA VAL A 107 -35.19 51.24 -2.36
C VAL A 107 -34.79 49.96 -1.63
N SER A 108 -35.09 49.87 -0.32
CA SER A 108 -34.83 48.68 0.49
C SER A 108 -35.66 47.46 0.09
N THR A 109 -36.87 47.64 -0.47
CA THR A 109 -37.69 46.55 -0.99
C THR A 109 -37.15 46.08 -2.32
N LEU A 110 -36.86 47.01 -3.24
CA LEU A 110 -36.32 46.71 -4.57
C LEU A 110 -34.96 46.05 -4.49
N SER A 111 -34.09 46.48 -3.59
CA SER A 111 -32.75 45.88 -3.41
C SER A 111 -32.76 44.44 -2.89
N ARG A 112 -33.89 44.00 -2.31
CA ARG A 112 -34.09 42.62 -1.83
C ARG A 112 -34.79 41.71 -2.85
N CYS A 113 -35.27 42.29 -3.96
CA CYS A 113 -35.83 41.48 -5.02
C CYS A 113 -34.73 40.55 -5.62
N PRO A 114 -35.10 39.31 -5.90
CA PRO A 114 -34.14 38.35 -6.47
C PRO A 114 -33.39 38.93 -7.66
N GLU A 115 -32.07 38.74 -7.70
CA GLU A 115 -31.18 39.08 -8.83
C GLU A 115 -31.08 40.61 -9.15
N VAL A 116 -31.70 41.49 -8.40
CA VAL A 116 -31.54 42.96 -8.55
C VAL A 116 -30.16 43.40 -8.05
N LEU A 117 -29.73 42.86 -6.91
CA LEU A 117 -28.37 43.03 -6.39
C LEU A 117 -27.76 41.65 -6.20
N THR A 118 -26.72 41.34 -6.95
CA THR A 118 -25.95 40.10 -6.86
C THR A 118 -24.51 40.39 -6.43
N MET A 119 -23.96 39.53 -5.57
CA MET A 119 -22.52 39.53 -5.32
C MET A 119 -21.85 38.70 -6.44
N GLU A 120 -21.05 39.33 -7.29
CA GLU A 120 -20.21 38.64 -8.24
C GLU A 120 -18.80 38.49 -7.67
N GLU A 121 -18.36 37.26 -7.58
CA GLU A 121 -16.94 37.00 -7.36
C GLU A 121 -16.17 37.38 -8.64
N GLN A 122 -15.06 38.11 -8.50
CA GLN A 122 -14.22 38.41 -9.67
C GLN A 122 -13.69 37.10 -10.27
N PRO A 123 -13.65 36.99 -11.61
CA PRO A 123 -13.07 35.81 -12.26
C PRO A 123 -11.60 35.69 -11.86
N GLU A 124 -11.28 34.62 -11.20
CA GLU A 124 -9.89 34.32 -10.81
C GLU A 124 -9.09 33.91 -12.04
N ASN A 125 -7.80 34.27 -12.07
CA ASN A 125 -6.91 33.85 -13.13
C ASN A 125 -6.55 32.35 -12.95
N GLU A 126 -7.13 31.48 -13.79
CA GLU A 126 -6.94 30.04 -13.75
C GLU A 126 -5.46 29.63 -13.88
N GLU A 127 -4.66 30.35 -14.69
CA GLU A 127 -3.23 30.06 -14.84
C GLU A 127 -2.45 30.32 -13.55
N GLU A 128 -2.74 31.40 -12.85
CA GLU A 128 -2.09 31.69 -11.56
C GLU A 128 -2.48 30.66 -10.50
N LEU A 129 -3.76 30.29 -10.43
CA LEU A 129 -4.25 29.25 -9.51
C LEU A 129 -3.55 27.91 -9.81
N TRP A 130 -3.44 27.53 -11.08
CA TRP A 130 -2.77 26.31 -11.46
C TRP A 130 -1.28 26.34 -11.11
N ASN A 131 -0.60 27.43 -11.35
CA ASN A 131 0.83 27.54 -11.06
C ASN A 131 1.13 27.39 -9.55
N GLY A 132 0.35 28.04 -8.68
CA GLY A 132 0.47 27.90 -7.24
C GLY A 132 0.14 26.48 -6.75
N LEU A 133 -0.99 25.93 -7.22
CA LEU A 133 -1.39 24.57 -6.92
C LEU A 133 -0.37 23.53 -7.40
N LYS A 134 0.15 23.69 -8.62
CA LYS A 134 1.14 22.78 -9.20
C LYS A 134 2.42 22.72 -8.38
N LYS A 135 2.94 23.85 -7.89
CA LYS A 135 4.11 23.89 -7.00
C LYS A 135 3.86 23.10 -5.71
N ALA A 136 2.69 23.29 -5.10
CA ALA A 136 2.31 22.55 -3.90
C ALA A 136 2.18 21.04 -4.17
N LEU A 137 1.58 20.65 -5.31
CA LEU A 137 1.47 19.25 -5.74
C LEU A 137 2.84 18.62 -5.97
N GLU A 138 3.72 19.28 -6.74
CA GLU A 138 5.06 18.77 -7.02
C GLU A 138 5.88 18.59 -5.74
N GLY A 139 5.80 19.54 -4.82
CA GLY A 139 6.45 19.43 -3.51
C GLY A 139 5.92 18.25 -2.69
N ALA A 140 4.60 18.09 -2.61
CA ALA A 140 3.99 17.00 -1.88
C ALA A 140 4.27 15.64 -2.54
N PHE A 141 4.26 15.55 -3.88
CA PHE A 141 4.56 14.31 -4.62
C PHE A 141 6.05 13.91 -4.48
N THR A 142 6.95 14.88 -4.47
CA THR A 142 8.38 14.61 -4.22
C THR A 142 8.58 14.02 -2.83
N GLN A 143 8.01 14.63 -1.80
CA GLN A 143 8.08 14.13 -0.43
C GLN A 143 7.43 12.74 -0.30
N PHE A 144 6.33 12.52 -1.00
CA PHE A 144 5.67 11.20 -1.06
C PHE A 144 6.59 10.12 -1.64
N VAL A 145 7.32 10.41 -2.71
CA VAL A 145 8.29 9.48 -3.30
C VAL A 145 9.45 9.24 -2.34
N GLU A 146 9.96 10.27 -1.69
CA GLU A 146 11.04 10.15 -0.71
C GLU A 146 10.66 9.25 0.47
N THR A 147 9.46 9.45 1.04
CA THR A 147 8.95 8.59 2.12
C THR A 147 8.81 7.14 1.68
N ARG A 148 8.35 6.89 0.45
CA ARG A 148 8.24 5.53 -0.13
C ARG A 148 9.60 4.86 -0.32
N ILE A 149 10.64 5.61 -0.70
CA ILE A 149 12.01 5.10 -0.82
C ILE A 149 12.56 4.71 0.56
N VAL A 150 12.42 5.58 1.56
CA VAL A 150 12.87 5.30 2.93
C VAL A 150 12.18 4.06 3.49
N GLU A 151 10.86 3.96 3.32
CA GLU A 151 10.09 2.80 3.76
C GLU A 151 10.49 1.53 3.00
N GLY A 152 10.73 1.63 1.68
CA GLY A 152 11.22 0.54 0.86
C GLY A 152 12.56 -0.02 1.36
N GLU A 153 13.51 0.85 1.69
CA GLU A 153 14.80 0.43 2.25
C GLU A 153 14.67 -0.21 3.65
N ASN A 154 13.72 0.24 4.46
CA ASN A 154 13.42 -0.39 5.74
C ASN A 154 12.82 -1.80 5.56
N LEU A 155 11.88 -1.96 4.62
CA LEU A 155 11.32 -3.27 4.26
C LEU A 155 12.40 -4.22 3.76
N LYS A 156 13.33 -3.75 2.92
CA LYS A 156 14.46 -4.55 2.44
C LYS A 156 15.32 -5.06 3.57
N LYS A 157 15.66 -4.20 4.55
CA LYS A 157 16.45 -4.60 5.73
C LYS A 157 15.73 -5.65 6.56
N ASP A 158 14.43 -5.44 6.83
CA ASP A 158 13.64 -6.36 7.64
C ASP A 158 13.46 -7.72 6.94
N ILE A 159 13.24 -7.75 5.62
CA ILE A 159 13.19 -9.00 4.86
C ILE A 159 14.54 -9.73 4.93
N ASN A 160 15.67 -9.04 4.81
CA ASN A 160 16.99 -9.68 4.90
C ASN A 160 17.22 -10.32 6.28
N VAL A 161 16.84 -9.65 7.37
CA VAL A 161 16.89 -10.24 8.72
C VAL A 161 16.06 -11.51 8.81
N LYS A 162 14.82 -11.50 8.27
CA LYS A 162 13.97 -12.69 8.23
C LYS A 162 14.56 -13.82 7.37
N LEU A 163 15.24 -13.49 6.28
CA LEU A 163 15.93 -14.48 5.46
C LEU A 163 17.11 -15.14 6.21
N ASP A 164 17.81 -14.37 7.07
CA ASP A 164 18.83 -14.93 7.96
C ASP A 164 18.22 -15.88 9.00
N GLU A 165 17.09 -15.51 9.60
CA GLU A 165 16.35 -16.37 10.51
C GLU A 165 15.90 -17.67 9.82
N LEU A 166 15.40 -17.61 8.59
CA LEU A 166 15.01 -18.80 7.82
C LEU A 166 16.22 -19.69 7.52
N LEU A 167 17.36 -19.09 7.19
CA LEU A 167 18.59 -19.85 6.93
C LEU A 167 19.05 -20.64 8.16
N ALA A 168 18.98 -20.03 9.35
CA ALA A 168 19.29 -20.70 10.60
C ALA A 168 18.33 -21.89 10.89
N LEU A 169 17.05 -21.76 10.53
CA LEU A 169 16.08 -22.86 10.65
C LEU A 169 16.38 -24.01 9.68
N VAL A 170 16.85 -23.69 8.44
CA VAL A 170 17.28 -24.71 7.48
C VAL A 170 18.50 -25.46 8.01
N GLU A 171 19.48 -24.74 8.59
CA GLU A 171 20.67 -25.34 9.20
C GLU A 171 20.31 -26.29 10.34
N ALA A 172 19.36 -25.88 11.20
CA ALA A 172 18.88 -26.74 12.30
C ALA A 172 18.23 -28.04 11.78
N ILE A 173 17.53 -28.04 10.63
CA ILE A 173 16.99 -29.26 10.01
C ILE A 173 18.11 -30.14 9.51
N GLU A 174 19.12 -29.58 8.81
CA GLU A 174 20.24 -30.30 8.25
C GLU A 174 21.09 -30.99 9.34
N GLU A 175 21.32 -30.30 10.47
CA GLU A 175 22.04 -30.82 11.63
C GLU A 175 21.26 -31.93 12.35
N ARG A 176 19.94 -31.79 12.51
CA ARG A 176 19.11 -32.74 13.28
C ARG A 176 18.76 -34.02 12.49
N SER A 177 18.67 -33.95 11.17
CA SER A 177 18.24 -35.07 10.33
C SER A 177 19.08 -36.35 10.51
N PRO A 178 20.45 -36.35 10.54
CA PRO A 178 21.26 -37.51 10.76
C PRO A 178 21.08 -38.16 12.16
N GLU A 179 20.84 -37.30 13.18
CA GLU A 179 20.63 -37.77 14.54
C GLU A 179 19.32 -38.59 14.67
N ILE A 180 18.24 -38.13 14.01
CA ILE A 180 16.94 -38.82 13.98
C ILE A 180 17.09 -40.23 13.39
N ILE A 181 17.89 -40.38 12.31
CA ILE A 181 18.14 -41.67 11.71
C ILE A 181 18.88 -42.61 12.71
N SER A 182 19.87 -42.07 13.42
CA SER A 182 20.60 -42.79 14.45
C SER A 182 19.73 -43.22 15.63
N GLU A 183 18.89 -42.31 16.11
CA GLU A 183 17.89 -42.57 17.17
C GLU A 183 16.89 -43.66 16.75
N TYR A 184 16.38 -43.56 15.51
CA TYR A 184 15.47 -44.57 14.96
C TYR A 184 16.10 -45.95 14.93
N ARG A 185 17.36 -46.05 14.45
CA ARG A 185 18.14 -47.32 14.43
C ARG A 185 18.24 -47.90 15.82
N ALA A 186 18.70 -47.12 16.81
CA ALA A 186 18.87 -47.58 18.18
C ALA A 186 17.52 -48.04 18.81
N LYS A 187 16.45 -47.32 18.56
CA LYS A 187 15.08 -47.67 19.02
C LYS A 187 14.63 -49.00 18.37
N LEU A 188 14.91 -49.19 17.08
CA LEU A 188 14.50 -50.40 16.38
C LEU A 188 15.27 -51.60 16.88
N GLU A 189 16.60 -51.46 17.13
CA GLU A 189 17.46 -52.49 17.70
C GLU A 189 16.96 -52.95 19.08
N LEU A 190 16.59 -52.00 19.97
CA LEU A 190 16.03 -52.28 21.28
C LEU A 190 14.72 -53.05 21.15
N LYS A 191 13.80 -52.59 20.30
CA LYS A 191 12.49 -53.20 20.14
C LYS A 191 12.58 -54.63 19.56
N VAL A 192 13.50 -54.85 18.64
CA VAL A 192 13.76 -56.20 18.11
C VAL A 192 14.30 -57.15 19.19
N LYS A 193 15.24 -56.69 20.05
CA LYS A 193 15.74 -57.46 21.18
C LYS A 193 14.66 -57.85 22.17
N GLU A 194 13.76 -56.89 22.51
CA GLU A 194 12.63 -57.14 23.40
C GLU A 194 11.65 -58.19 22.87
N LEU A 195 11.43 -58.22 21.53
CA LEU A 195 10.41 -59.09 20.91
C LEU A 195 10.91 -60.46 20.57
N LEU A 196 12.23 -60.64 20.33
CA LEU A 196 12.82 -61.89 19.83
C LEU A 196 13.56 -62.70 20.88
N GLU A 197 13.66 -62.23 22.15
CA GLU A 197 14.33 -62.89 23.29
C GLU A 197 15.71 -63.49 22.93
N ASP A 198 15.78 -64.71 22.42
CA ASP A 198 17.02 -65.43 22.08
C ASP A 198 17.27 -65.66 20.57
N VAL A 199 16.53 -65.03 19.68
CA VAL A 199 16.74 -65.17 18.23
C VAL A 199 17.77 -64.18 17.75
N GLN A 200 18.77 -64.68 16.96
CA GLN A 200 19.76 -63.81 16.29
C GLN A 200 19.07 -62.81 15.39
N MET A 201 19.35 -61.53 15.62
CA MET A 201 18.85 -60.43 14.81
C MET A 201 19.52 -60.48 13.40
N ASP A 202 18.69 -60.40 12.35
CA ASP A 202 19.17 -60.28 10.98
C ASP A 202 19.57 -58.80 10.70
N GLU A 203 20.88 -58.52 10.76
CA GLU A 203 21.43 -57.17 10.54
C GLU A 203 21.09 -56.61 9.17
N SER A 204 20.96 -57.45 8.14
CA SER A 204 20.62 -57.00 6.77
C SER A 204 19.18 -56.48 6.70
N ARG A 205 18.22 -57.07 7.40
CA ARG A 205 16.85 -56.61 7.49
C ARG A 205 16.75 -55.33 8.29
N LEU A 206 17.47 -55.21 9.41
CA LEU A 206 17.56 -53.99 10.19
C LEU A 206 18.10 -52.83 9.35
N ALA A 207 19.21 -53.07 8.64
CA ALA A 207 19.79 -52.06 7.77
C ALA A 207 18.84 -51.62 6.64
N ALA A 208 18.14 -52.57 6.02
CA ALA A 208 17.15 -52.26 4.99
C ALA A 208 16.03 -51.38 5.52
N GLU A 209 15.48 -51.62 6.71
CA GLU A 209 14.43 -50.84 7.35
C GLU A 209 14.92 -49.41 7.68
N VAL A 210 16.14 -49.29 8.20
CA VAL A 210 16.75 -47.97 8.47
C VAL A 210 16.97 -47.16 7.20
N ILE A 211 17.37 -47.80 6.09
CA ILE A 211 17.51 -47.13 4.79
C ILE A 211 16.16 -46.64 4.27
N LEU A 212 15.11 -47.48 4.33
CA LEU A 212 13.77 -47.09 3.91
C LEU A 212 13.21 -45.90 4.75
N PHE A 213 13.50 -45.94 6.07
CA PHE A 213 13.12 -44.84 6.94
C PHE A 213 13.90 -43.55 6.60
N ALA A 214 15.21 -43.63 6.41
CA ALA A 214 16.06 -42.50 6.05
C ALA A 214 15.62 -41.87 4.72
N ASP A 215 15.32 -42.67 3.70
CA ASP A 215 14.79 -42.19 2.42
C ASP A 215 13.46 -41.44 2.55
N LYS A 216 12.57 -42.00 3.38
CA LYS A 216 11.25 -41.40 3.64
C LYS A 216 11.33 -40.03 4.30
N ILE A 217 12.25 -39.78 5.23
CA ILE A 217 12.42 -38.52 5.97
C ILE A 217 13.47 -37.59 5.34
N CYS A 218 14.12 -38.00 4.28
CA CYS A 218 15.17 -37.20 3.62
C CYS A 218 14.59 -35.87 3.12
N THR A 219 15.19 -34.78 3.58
CA THR A 219 14.79 -33.40 3.24
C THR A 219 15.94 -32.63 2.54
N ASP A 220 16.98 -33.29 2.12
CA ASP A 220 18.20 -32.68 1.56
C ASP A 220 17.89 -31.83 0.30
N GLU A 221 17.01 -32.33 -0.57
CA GLU A 221 16.61 -31.61 -1.77
C GLU A 221 15.86 -30.32 -1.43
N GLU A 222 14.94 -30.37 -0.49
CA GLU A 222 14.13 -29.24 -0.05
C GLU A 222 14.98 -28.18 0.67
N THR A 223 15.95 -28.60 1.50
CA THR A 223 16.85 -27.65 2.18
C THR A 223 17.78 -26.95 1.19
N VAL A 224 18.36 -27.67 0.24
CA VAL A 224 19.18 -27.08 -0.84
C VAL A 224 18.36 -26.10 -1.69
N ARG A 225 17.13 -26.45 -2.04
CA ARG A 225 16.23 -25.57 -2.79
C ARG A 225 15.87 -24.32 -1.98
N LEU A 226 15.56 -24.46 -0.69
CA LEU A 226 15.30 -23.33 0.19
C LEU A 226 16.48 -22.36 0.26
N ARG A 227 17.71 -22.86 0.42
CA ARG A 227 18.93 -22.03 0.37
C ARG A 227 19.05 -21.28 -0.95
N SER A 228 18.79 -21.96 -2.06
CA SER A 228 18.81 -21.33 -3.39
C SER A 228 17.76 -20.25 -3.54
N HIS A 229 16.55 -20.49 -3.03
CA HIS A 229 15.46 -19.48 -3.07
C HIS A 229 15.74 -18.29 -2.16
N ILE A 230 16.32 -18.49 -0.98
CA ILE A 230 16.76 -17.42 -0.07
C ILE A 230 17.77 -16.52 -0.78
N GLU A 231 18.78 -17.09 -1.41
CA GLU A 231 19.80 -16.33 -2.12
C GLU A 231 19.22 -15.61 -3.36
N HIS A 232 18.33 -16.28 -4.09
CA HIS A 232 17.62 -15.66 -5.21
C HIS A 232 16.74 -14.49 -4.75
N MET A 233 16.09 -14.57 -3.59
CA MET A 233 15.32 -13.48 -3.01
C MET A 233 16.23 -12.30 -2.65
N ARG A 234 17.37 -12.51 -2.00
CA ARG A 234 18.38 -11.48 -1.71
C ARG A 234 18.83 -10.75 -2.97
N THR A 235 19.24 -11.51 -3.98
CA THR A 235 19.67 -10.95 -5.28
C THR A 235 18.56 -10.16 -5.95
N THR A 236 17.32 -10.63 -5.85
CA THR A 236 16.16 -9.92 -6.43
C THR A 236 15.88 -8.62 -5.70
N LEU A 237 16.01 -8.56 -4.37
CA LEU A 237 15.87 -7.35 -3.57
C LEU A 237 16.90 -6.26 -3.97
N GLU A 238 18.10 -6.64 -4.44
CA GLU A 238 19.11 -5.70 -4.93
C GLU A 238 18.77 -5.10 -6.30
N ALA A 239 17.96 -5.78 -7.11
CA ALA A 239 17.59 -5.32 -8.46
C ALA A 239 16.71 -4.04 -8.46
N GLY A 240 15.98 -3.77 -7.39
CA GLY A 240 15.33 -2.48 -7.13
C GLY A 240 13.87 -2.39 -7.60
N GLU A 241 13.59 -1.91 -8.81
CA GLU A 241 12.23 -1.56 -9.24
C GLU A 241 11.47 -2.72 -9.89
N GLY A 242 10.15 -2.76 -9.68
CA GLY A 242 9.25 -3.72 -10.35
C GLY A 242 9.38 -5.17 -9.90
N ILE A 243 9.97 -5.42 -8.73
CA ILE A 243 10.36 -6.76 -8.27
C ILE A 243 9.28 -7.50 -7.48
N GLY A 244 8.22 -6.83 -7.04
CA GLY A 244 7.21 -7.38 -6.13
C GLY A 244 6.61 -8.72 -6.59
N ARG A 245 6.27 -8.86 -7.90
CA ARG A 245 5.73 -10.13 -8.44
C ARG A 245 6.75 -11.26 -8.42
N LYS A 246 8.02 -10.94 -8.72
CA LYS A 246 9.10 -11.93 -8.72
C LYS A 246 9.38 -12.42 -7.30
N LEU A 247 9.41 -11.51 -6.32
CA LEU A 247 9.55 -11.84 -4.91
C LEU A 247 8.39 -12.70 -4.40
N ASP A 248 7.14 -12.37 -4.74
CA ASP A 248 5.96 -13.19 -4.36
C ASP A 248 6.06 -14.60 -4.95
N PHE A 249 6.51 -14.75 -6.19
CA PHE A 249 6.75 -16.07 -6.79
C PHE A 249 7.82 -16.85 -6.03
N ILE A 250 8.96 -16.24 -5.69
CA ILE A 250 10.03 -16.89 -4.91
C ILE A 250 9.50 -17.33 -3.54
N ALA A 251 8.71 -16.47 -2.86
CA ALA A 251 8.12 -16.81 -1.57
C ALA A 251 7.12 -17.98 -1.67
N GLN A 252 6.39 -18.11 -2.78
CA GLN A 252 5.52 -19.27 -3.03
C GLN A 252 6.31 -20.56 -3.21
N GLU A 253 7.43 -20.53 -3.93
CA GLU A 253 8.31 -21.70 -4.05
C GLU A 253 8.92 -22.06 -2.69
N MET A 254 9.40 -21.10 -1.92
CA MET A 254 9.89 -21.34 -0.55
C MET A 254 8.81 -22.01 0.33
N ASN A 255 7.57 -21.55 0.25
CA ASN A 255 6.43 -22.14 1.00
C ASN A 255 6.15 -23.58 0.55
N ARG A 256 6.34 -23.89 -0.74
CA ARG A 256 6.22 -25.24 -1.27
C ARG A 256 7.26 -26.19 -0.66
N GLU A 257 8.52 -25.77 -0.64
CA GLU A 257 9.60 -26.56 -0.03
C GLU A 257 9.37 -26.76 1.48
N ALA A 258 8.97 -25.72 2.20
CA ALA A 258 8.63 -25.82 3.63
C ALA A 258 7.46 -26.78 3.89
N ASN A 259 6.43 -26.82 3.04
CA ASN A 259 5.33 -27.79 3.13
C ASN A 259 5.83 -29.22 2.90
N THR A 260 6.75 -29.44 1.97
CA THR A 260 7.34 -30.77 1.73
C THR A 260 8.15 -31.24 2.92
N ILE A 261 8.97 -30.38 3.53
CA ILE A 261 9.70 -30.68 4.77
C ILE A 261 8.73 -31.10 5.87
N LEU A 262 7.64 -30.32 6.08
CA LEU A 262 6.62 -30.66 7.07
C LEU A 262 5.95 -32.02 6.81
N SER A 263 5.69 -32.34 5.55
CA SER A 263 5.07 -33.62 5.19
C SER A 263 6.00 -34.85 5.41
N LYS A 264 7.31 -34.64 5.32
CA LYS A 264 8.34 -35.65 5.60
C LYS A 264 8.75 -35.69 7.06
N ALA A 265 8.39 -34.68 7.86
CA ALA A 265 8.75 -34.60 9.28
C ALA A 265 8.10 -35.74 10.06
N ASN A 266 8.93 -36.55 10.72
CA ASN A 266 8.50 -37.67 11.58
C ASN A 266 8.98 -37.51 13.03
N ASN A 267 9.41 -36.31 13.39
CA ASN A 267 9.87 -35.89 14.71
C ASN A 267 9.23 -34.55 15.06
N ILE A 268 8.89 -34.34 16.33
CA ILE A 268 8.25 -33.12 16.83
C ILE A 268 9.16 -31.92 16.59
N GLU A 269 10.46 -32.04 16.84
CA GLU A 269 11.44 -30.95 16.67
C GLU A 269 11.49 -30.46 15.23
N ILE A 270 11.58 -31.37 14.23
CA ILE A 270 11.56 -31.00 12.79
C ILE A 270 10.21 -30.41 12.41
N SER A 271 9.11 -30.91 12.96
CA SER A 271 7.78 -30.34 12.72
C SER A 271 7.68 -28.90 13.23
N ASP A 272 8.19 -28.62 14.43
CA ASP A 272 8.19 -27.27 15.01
C ASP A 272 9.07 -26.31 14.18
N VAL A 273 10.26 -26.76 13.75
CA VAL A 273 11.12 -25.96 12.87
C VAL A 273 10.44 -25.69 11.52
N GLY A 274 9.79 -26.71 10.94
CA GLY A 274 9.05 -26.58 9.69
C GLY A 274 7.86 -25.60 9.79
N ILE A 275 7.14 -25.59 10.92
CA ILE A 275 6.07 -24.61 11.19
C ILE A 275 6.67 -23.20 11.29
N ASN A 276 7.81 -23.03 11.97
CA ASN A 276 8.49 -21.75 12.09
C ASN A 276 8.99 -21.25 10.73
N LEU A 277 9.55 -22.13 9.89
CA LEU A 277 9.90 -21.82 8.50
C LEU A 277 8.71 -21.27 7.72
N LYS A 278 7.59 -21.98 7.74
CA LYS A 278 6.38 -21.57 7.05
C LYS A 278 5.86 -20.23 7.56
N THR A 279 5.85 -20.03 8.87
CA THR A 279 5.44 -18.77 9.48
C THR A 279 6.34 -17.61 9.08
N GLY A 280 7.66 -17.83 9.04
CA GLY A 280 8.64 -16.85 8.59
C GLY A 280 8.46 -16.47 7.12
N ILE A 281 8.22 -17.46 6.27
CA ILE A 281 7.96 -17.23 4.83
C ILE A 281 6.68 -16.43 4.60
N GLU A 282 5.60 -16.72 5.33
CA GLU A 282 4.36 -15.95 5.21
C GLU A 282 4.55 -14.49 5.68
N LYS A 283 5.30 -14.25 6.76
CA LYS A 283 5.64 -12.89 7.19
C LYS A 283 6.41 -12.11 6.12
N ILE A 284 7.37 -12.75 5.46
CA ILE A 284 8.10 -12.16 4.32
C ILE A 284 7.13 -11.85 3.18
N ARG A 285 6.23 -12.77 2.86
CA ARG A 285 5.25 -12.62 1.79
C ARG A 285 4.30 -11.45 2.02
N GLU A 286 3.83 -11.26 3.25
CA GLU A 286 3.00 -10.09 3.62
C GLU A 286 3.74 -8.77 3.38
N GLN A 287 5.03 -8.70 3.71
CA GLN A 287 5.83 -7.50 3.47
C GLN A 287 6.11 -7.26 1.98
N ILE A 288 6.36 -8.32 1.21
CA ILE A 288 6.53 -8.24 -0.26
C ILE A 288 5.31 -7.60 -0.94
N GLN A 289 4.10 -7.81 -0.42
CA GLN A 289 2.89 -7.19 -0.97
C GLN A 289 2.92 -5.66 -0.92
N ASN A 290 3.74 -5.06 -0.07
CA ASN A 290 3.90 -3.61 0.04
C ASN A 290 5.05 -3.07 -0.83
N ILE A 291 5.71 -3.90 -1.65
CA ILE A 291 6.83 -3.52 -2.52
C ILE A 291 6.32 -3.24 -3.94
N GLU A 292 6.75 -2.09 -4.49
CA GLU A 292 6.51 -1.70 -5.88
C GLU A 292 7.73 -2.00 -6.76
#